data_689c29ed6ef98c17faa960acd826ec73
#
_entry.id   689c29ed6ef98c17faa960acd826ec73
#
_cell.length_a   1.000
_cell.length_b   1.000
_cell.length_c   1.000
_cell.angle_alpha   90.00
_cell.angle_beta   90.00
_cell.angle_gamma   90.00
#
_symmetry.space_group_name_H-M   'P 1'
#
loop_
_entity.id
_entity.type
_entity.pdbx_description
1 polymer ?
#
loop_
_entity_poly.entity_id
_entity_poly.type
_entity_poly.pdbx_seq_one_letter_code
_entity_poly.pdbx_strand_id
1 'polypeptide(L)'
;SSLKTYENALLDKILEAPCLKEMIETDAFVHQYKFILLEQLNKKDHKLDSKQEEILSMVYPTSLKAFSDMYYALTGNATALYDGKELPLTQVKNMCHDNSSEVRKKAFLAEQEAYKSIATPLSFAISSIKQQQLKEARLRGYKDPLEKMLIESRMDKETLDAMMSSIQSYLPKFRNYLRTKANLLEYKNGLPWYEIYATLGECDFNFSIEE
;
A
#
# COMPACT_ATOMS: atom_id res chain seq x y z
N SER A 1 -23.11 -5.54 -11.85
CA SER A 1 -22.31 -6.48 -12.60
C SER A 1 -22.63 -6.50 -14.09
N SER A 2 -23.88 -6.59 -14.54
CA SER A 2 -24.21 -6.54 -15.99
C SER A 2 -23.89 -5.17 -16.62
N LEU A 3 -24.14 -4.07 -15.92
CA LEU A 3 -23.85 -2.71 -16.40
C LEU A 3 -22.35 -2.55 -16.75
N LYS A 4 -21.48 -3.00 -15.87
CA LYS A 4 -20.03 -2.92 -16.07
C LYS A 4 -19.54 -3.72 -17.27
N THR A 5 -20.22 -4.83 -17.58
CA THR A 5 -19.91 -5.63 -18.78
C THR A 5 -20.28 -4.87 -20.06
N TYR A 6 -21.43 -4.18 -20.07
CA TYR A 6 -21.83 -3.35 -21.22
C TYR A 6 -20.92 -2.11 -21.38
N GLU A 7 -20.53 -1.46 -20.28
CA GLU A 7 -19.60 -0.33 -20.30
C GLU A 7 -18.24 -0.75 -20.90
N ASN A 8 -17.71 -1.90 -20.48
CA ASN A 8 -16.47 -2.44 -21.04
C ASN A 8 -16.59 -2.77 -22.51
N ALA A 9 -17.70 -3.40 -22.95
CA ALA A 9 -17.91 -3.74 -24.36
C ALA A 9 -18.07 -2.49 -25.23
N LEU A 10 -18.71 -1.43 -24.71
CA LEU A 10 -18.81 -0.15 -25.40
C LEU A 10 -17.43 0.53 -25.51
N LEU A 11 -16.68 0.54 -24.42
CA LEU A 11 -15.33 1.09 -24.41
C LEU A 11 -14.43 0.36 -25.41
N ASP A 12 -14.50 -0.96 -25.48
CA ASP A 12 -13.74 -1.74 -26.46
C ASP A 12 -14.04 -1.34 -27.90
N LYS A 13 -15.32 -1.15 -28.25
CA LYS A 13 -15.73 -0.66 -29.57
C LYS A 13 -15.20 0.75 -29.87
N ILE A 14 -15.19 1.63 -28.88
CA ILE A 14 -14.63 2.98 -29.01
C ILE A 14 -13.12 2.90 -29.28
N LEU A 15 -12.41 2.06 -28.52
CA LEU A 15 -10.96 1.88 -28.65
C LEU A 15 -10.55 1.17 -29.95
N GLU A 16 -11.46 0.49 -30.62
CA GLU A 16 -11.27 -0.18 -31.91
C GLU A 16 -11.54 0.72 -33.12
N ALA A 17 -12.12 1.90 -32.91
CA ALA A 17 -12.42 2.82 -34.00
C ALA A 17 -11.16 3.31 -34.70
N PRO A 18 -11.00 3.08 -36.03
CA PRO A 18 -9.76 3.40 -36.74
C PRO A 18 -9.38 4.89 -36.71
N CYS A 19 -10.40 5.76 -36.60
CA CYS A 19 -10.22 7.22 -36.57
C CYS A 19 -10.04 7.78 -35.14
N LEU A 20 -10.04 6.96 -34.09
CA LEU A 20 -10.03 7.46 -32.71
C LEU A 20 -8.82 8.37 -32.41
N LYS A 21 -7.62 8.00 -32.85
CA LYS A 21 -6.43 8.82 -32.63
C LYS A 21 -6.50 10.18 -33.34
N GLU A 22 -7.06 10.21 -34.54
CA GLU A 22 -7.29 11.44 -35.28
C GLU A 22 -8.39 12.28 -34.62
N MET A 23 -9.49 11.68 -34.22
CA MET A 23 -10.58 12.37 -33.49
C MET A 23 -10.12 12.95 -32.14
N ILE A 24 -9.24 12.29 -31.41
CA ILE A 24 -8.66 12.82 -30.18
C ILE A 24 -7.94 14.16 -30.44
N GLU A 25 -7.33 14.34 -31.60
CA GLU A 25 -6.58 15.56 -31.91
C GLU A 25 -7.44 16.62 -32.62
N THR A 26 -8.47 16.23 -33.38
CA THR A 26 -9.23 17.13 -34.25
C THR A 26 -10.62 17.49 -33.76
N ASP A 27 -11.27 16.64 -32.98
CA ASP A 27 -12.63 16.87 -32.47
C ASP A 27 -12.59 17.48 -31.07
N ALA A 28 -13.14 18.67 -30.90
CA ALA A 28 -13.11 19.41 -29.64
C ALA A 28 -13.82 18.69 -28.48
N PHE A 29 -14.86 17.89 -28.74
CA PHE A 29 -15.54 17.11 -27.72
C PHE A 29 -14.71 15.89 -27.31
N VAL A 30 -14.19 15.13 -28.28
CA VAL A 30 -13.35 13.95 -28.02
C VAL A 30 -12.05 14.35 -27.34
N HIS A 31 -11.48 15.50 -27.69
CA HIS A 31 -10.25 16.04 -27.10
C HIS A 31 -10.37 16.24 -25.57
N GLN A 32 -11.54 16.60 -25.05
CA GLN A 32 -11.76 16.73 -23.60
C GLN A 32 -11.51 15.42 -22.86
N TYR A 33 -11.64 14.28 -23.53
CA TYR A 33 -11.41 12.93 -22.98
C TYR A 33 -10.06 12.33 -23.38
N LYS A 34 -9.18 13.11 -24.02
CA LYS A 34 -7.86 12.68 -24.54
C LYS A 34 -7.09 11.83 -23.54
N PHE A 35 -6.95 12.32 -22.30
CA PHE A 35 -6.18 11.61 -21.27
C PHE A 35 -6.75 10.22 -21.00
N ILE A 36 -8.05 10.11 -20.75
CA ILE A 36 -8.71 8.83 -20.46
C ILE A 36 -8.62 7.88 -21.65
N LEU A 37 -8.85 8.37 -22.88
CA LEU A 37 -8.80 7.55 -24.08
C LEU A 37 -7.40 7.02 -24.36
N LEU A 38 -6.37 7.86 -24.23
CA LEU A 38 -4.98 7.42 -24.37
C LEU A 38 -4.56 6.43 -23.29
N GLU A 39 -5.00 6.64 -22.04
CA GLU A 39 -4.77 5.69 -20.95
C GLU A 39 -5.38 4.32 -21.25
N GLN A 40 -6.62 4.30 -21.76
CA GLN A 40 -7.30 3.06 -22.12
C GLN A 40 -6.64 2.37 -23.34
N LEU A 41 -6.17 3.15 -24.32
CA LEU A 41 -5.40 2.60 -25.43
C LEU A 41 -4.10 1.93 -24.97
N ASN A 42 -3.38 2.56 -24.02
CA ASN A 42 -2.17 1.96 -23.45
C ASN A 42 -2.48 0.67 -22.67
N LYS A 43 -3.60 0.63 -21.96
CA LYS A 43 -4.04 -0.57 -21.23
C LYS A 43 -4.52 -1.70 -22.15
N LYS A 44 -4.91 -1.38 -23.39
CA LYS A 44 -5.41 -2.37 -24.34
C LYS A 44 -4.37 -3.47 -24.63
N ASP A 45 -3.09 -3.12 -24.72
CA ASP A 45 -2.00 -4.05 -24.99
C ASP A 45 -1.79 -5.09 -23.86
N HIS A 46 -2.34 -4.81 -22.68
CA HIS A 46 -2.29 -5.68 -21.49
C HIS A 46 -3.63 -6.34 -21.16
N LYS A 47 -4.61 -6.19 -22.04
CA LYS A 47 -5.93 -6.79 -21.86
C LYS A 47 -5.89 -8.24 -22.35
N LEU A 48 -6.43 -9.13 -21.55
CA LEU A 48 -6.59 -10.54 -21.89
C LEU A 48 -7.85 -10.75 -22.73
N ASP A 49 -7.96 -11.91 -23.35
CA ASP A 49 -9.21 -12.26 -24.01
C ASP A 49 -10.36 -12.43 -23.01
N SER A 50 -11.60 -12.37 -23.51
CA SER A 50 -12.79 -12.37 -22.64
C SER A 50 -12.91 -13.60 -21.74
N LYS A 51 -12.43 -14.77 -22.21
CA LYS A 51 -12.47 -16.01 -21.41
C LYS A 51 -11.43 -15.99 -20.30
N GLN A 52 -10.24 -15.47 -20.59
CA GLN A 52 -9.17 -15.32 -19.60
C GLN A 52 -9.56 -14.31 -18.52
N GLU A 53 -10.16 -13.17 -18.89
CA GLU A 53 -10.66 -12.18 -17.93
C GLU A 53 -11.79 -12.76 -17.06
N GLU A 54 -12.70 -13.55 -17.65
CA GLU A 54 -13.76 -14.23 -16.92
C GLU A 54 -13.17 -15.21 -15.88
N ILE A 55 -12.22 -16.06 -16.29
CA ILE A 55 -11.54 -17.00 -15.37
C ILE A 55 -10.85 -16.25 -14.22
N LEU A 56 -10.09 -15.20 -14.51
CA LEU A 56 -9.43 -14.42 -13.48
C LEU A 56 -10.43 -13.77 -12.53
N SER A 57 -11.56 -13.25 -13.06
CA SER A 57 -12.63 -12.67 -12.25
C SER A 57 -13.29 -13.70 -11.33
N MET A 58 -13.48 -14.94 -11.79
CA MET A 58 -14.03 -16.02 -10.98
C MET A 58 -13.06 -16.49 -9.87
N VAL A 59 -11.77 -16.52 -10.14
CA VAL A 59 -10.74 -16.97 -9.20
C VAL A 59 -10.35 -15.88 -8.18
N TYR A 60 -10.48 -14.61 -8.54
CA TYR A 60 -10.07 -13.47 -7.70
C TYR A 60 -10.62 -13.50 -6.28
N PRO A 61 -11.94 -13.77 -6.03
CA PRO A 61 -12.49 -13.80 -4.67
C PRO A 61 -11.87 -14.88 -3.76
N THR A 62 -11.48 -16.03 -4.35
CA THR A 62 -10.93 -17.18 -3.63
C THR A 62 -9.40 -17.20 -3.60
N SER A 63 -8.76 -16.21 -4.19
CA SER A 63 -7.31 -16.09 -4.27
C SER A 63 -6.82 -14.79 -3.62
N LEU A 64 -6.52 -13.77 -4.39
CA LEU A 64 -5.94 -12.51 -3.90
C LEU A 64 -6.81 -11.84 -2.84
N LYS A 65 -8.13 -11.77 -3.10
CA LYS A 65 -9.07 -11.16 -2.14
C LYS A 65 -9.15 -11.96 -0.85
N ALA A 66 -9.23 -13.28 -0.91
CA ALA A 66 -9.30 -14.14 0.28
C ALA A 66 -8.08 -13.97 1.20
N PHE A 67 -6.88 -13.89 0.63
CA PHE A 67 -5.66 -13.65 1.42
C PHE A 67 -5.59 -12.23 1.99
N SER A 68 -6.11 -11.23 1.27
CA SER A 68 -6.23 -9.87 1.79
C SER A 68 -7.24 -9.80 2.92
N ASP A 69 -8.41 -10.42 2.77
CA ASP A 69 -9.44 -10.49 3.82
C ASP A 69 -8.91 -11.23 5.07
N MET A 70 -8.13 -12.31 4.87
CA MET A 70 -7.46 -13.04 5.96
C MET A 70 -6.46 -12.15 6.71
N TYR A 71 -5.68 -11.32 6.01
CA TYR A 71 -4.79 -10.36 6.65
C TYR A 71 -5.56 -9.40 7.57
N TYR A 72 -6.65 -8.81 7.08
CA TYR A 72 -7.48 -7.91 7.88
C TYR A 72 -8.15 -8.61 9.06
N ALA A 73 -8.64 -9.82 8.86
CA ALA A 73 -9.26 -10.62 9.93
C ALA A 73 -8.24 -10.98 11.03
N LEU A 74 -7.06 -11.46 10.66
CA LEU A 74 -6.02 -11.83 11.61
C LEU A 74 -5.49 -10.64 12.40
N THR A 75 -5.19 -9.52 11.71
CA THR A 75 -4.66 -8.32 12.37
C THR A 75 -5.72 -7.58 13.17
N GLY A 76 -6.98 -7.57 12.71
CA GLY A 76 -8.10 -6.92 13.40
C GLY A 76 -8.55 -7.64 14.66
N ASN A 77 -8.44 -8.98 14.70
CA ASN A 77 -8.81 -9.81 15.86
C ASN A 77 -7.63 -10.15 16.75
N ALA A 78 -6.40 -9.76 16.37
CA ALA A 78 -5.22 -10.07 17.18
C ALA A 78 -5.28 -9.33 18.52
N THR A 79 -4.92 -10.05 19.59
CA THR A 79 -4.72 -9.52 20.92
C THR A 79 -3.26 -9.58 21.31
N ALA A 80 -2.84 -8.70 22.19
CA ALA A 80 -1.50 -8.68 22.77
C ALA A 80 -1.62 -8.73 24.30
N LEU A 81 -0.74 -9.50 24.93
CA LEU A 81 -0.65 -9.58 26.39
C LEU A 81 0.18 -8.40 26.92
N TYR A 82 -0.48 -7.43 27.54
CA TYR A 82 0.16 -6.24 28.13
C TYR A 82 -0.11 -6.19 29.64
N ASP A 83 0.94 -6.23 30.44
CA ASP A 83 0.88 -6.26 31.91
C ASP A 83 -0.14 -7.30 32.48
N GLY A 84 -0.14 -8.50 31.89
CA GLY A 84 -1.01 -9.61 32.31
C GLY A 84 -2.46 -9.53 31.81
N LYS A 85 -2.82 -8.53 31.00
CA LYS A 85 -4.15 -8.37 30.40
C LYS A 85 -4.08 -8.53 28.89
N GLU A 86 -5.05 -9.25 28.33
CA GLU A 86 -5.25 -9.27 26.88
C GLU A 86 -5.93 -7.99 26.41
N LEU A 87 -5.25 -7.25 25.53
CA LEU A 87 -5.74 -6.03 24.91
C LEU A 87 -5.77 -6.18 23.40
N PRO A 88 -6.71 -5.51 22.70
CA PRO A 88 -6.67 -5.44 21.23
C PRO A 88 -5.30 -4.93 20.75
N LEU A 89 -4.74 -5.57 19.72
CA LEU A 89 -3.43 -5.19 19.17
C LEU A 89 -3.37 -3.71 18.78
N THR A 90 -4.47 -3.16 18.24
CA THR A 90 -4.59 -1.74 17.89
C THR A 90 -4.44 -0.81 19.09
N GLN A 91 -4.97 -1.20 20.25
CA GLN A 91 -4.82 -0.43 21.47
C GLN A 91 -3.38 -0.43 21.96
N VAL A 92 -2.71 -1.60 21.94
CA VAL A 92 -1.29 -1.71 22.32
C VAL A 92 -0.41 -0.91 21.37
N LYS A 93 -0.69 -0.93 20.07
CA LYS A 93 0.03 -0.11 19.07
C LYS A 93 -0.09 1.39 19.36
N ASN A 94 -1.23 1.87 19.79
CA ASN A 94 -1.41 3.28 20.13
C ASN A 94 -0.56 3.72 21.34
N MET A 95 -0.17 2.79 22.22
CA MET A 95 0.73 3.08 23.35
C MET A 95 2.16 3.44 22.91
N CYS A 96 2.52 3.32 21.64
CA CYS A 96 3.79 3.82 21.11
C CYS A 96 3.93 5.34 21.22
N HIS A 97 2.83 6.06 21.43
CA HIS A 97 2.78 7.51 21.62
C HIS A 97 2.69 7.93 23.11
N ASP A 98 2.69 6.98 24.06
CA ASP A 98 2.65 7.28 25.49
C ASP A 98 3.87 8.11 25.91
N ASN A 99 3.70 9.00 26.89
CA ASN A 99 4.78 9.83 27.42
C ASN A 99 5.85 9.02 28.14
N SER A 100 5.49 7.86 28.73
CA SER A 100 6.41 6.97 29.46
C SER A 100 7.18 6.05 28.50
N SER A 101 8.50 6.12 28.53
CA SER A 101 9.39 5.20 27.81
C SER A 101 9.16 3.73 28.21
N GLU A 102 8.84 3.49 29.49
CA GLU A 102 8.54 2.14 29.97
C GLU A 102 7.26 1.58 29.34
N VAL A 103 6.21 2.38 29.22
CA VAL A 103 4.96 2.00 28.56
C VAL A 103 5.21 1.71 27.11
N ARG A 104 5.90 2.60 26.38
CA ARG A 104 6.24 2.39 24.97
C ARG A 104 7.03 1.11 24.74
N LYS A 105 8.05 0.85 25.59
CA LYS A 105 8.86 -0.37 25.51
C LYS A 105 8.05 -1.64 25.75
N LYS A 106 7.23 -1.67 26.80
CA LYS A 106 6.37 -2.82 27.11
C LYS A 106 5.36 -3.08 25.99
N ALA A 107 4.74 -2.01 25.47
CA ALA A 107 3.81 -2.09 24.35
C ALA A 107 4.48 -2.67 23.10
N PHE A 108 5.68 -2.20 22.77
CA PHE A 108 6.45 -2.72 21.64
C PHE A 108 6.75 -4.22 21.78
N LEU A 109 7.16 -4.68 22.95
CA LEU A 109 7.43 -6.09 23.18
C LEU A 109 6.14 -6.94 23.07
N ALA A 110 5.05 -6.46 23.66
CA ALA A 110 3.75 -7.12 23.56
C ALA A 110 3.24 -7.19 22.11
N GLU A 111 3.41 -6.11 21.33
CA GLU A 111 3.12 -6.07 19.89
C GLU A 111 3.94 -7.11 19.12
N GLN A 112 5.25 -7.21 19.38
CA GLN A 112 6.14 -8.19 18.73
C GLN A 112 5.69 -9.62 18.97
N GLU A 113 5.32 -9.98 20.21
CA GLU A 113 4.83 -11.30 20.53
C GLU A 113 3.47 -11.60 19.87
N ALA A 114 2.56 -10.61 19.85
CA ALA A 114 1.28 -10.76 19.15
C ALA A 114 1.48 -11.04 17.65
N TYR A 115 2.39 -10.32 16.98
CA TYR A 115 2.69 -10.58 15.56
C TYR A 115 3.34 -11.94 15.32
N LYS A 116 4.16 -12.45 16.23
CA LYS A 116 4.73 -13.80 16.11
C LYS A 116 3.66 -14.87 16.05
N SER A 117 2.57 -14.71 16.80
CA SER A 117 1.46 -15.67 16.81
C SER A 117 0.75 -15.82 15.47
N ILE A 118 0.70 -14.75 14.67
CA ILE A 118 0.05 -14.72 13.35
C ILE A 118 1.04 -14.67 12.18
N ALA A 119 2.35 -14.74 12.45
CA ALA A 119 3.39 -14.58 11.42
C ALA A 119 3.30 -15.67 10.33
N THR A 120 3.07 -16.91 10.71
CA THR A 120 2.98 -18.02 9.74
C THR A 120 1.85 -17.83 8.73
N PRO A 121 0.57 -17.68 9.11
CA PRO A 121 -0.49 -17.45 8.14
C PRO A 121 -0.29 -16.17 7.32
N LEU A 122 0.24 -15.09 7.92
CA LEU A 122 0.54 -13.87 7.18
C LEU A 122 1.66 -14.06 6.13
N SER A 123 2.66 -14.88 6.41
CA SER A 123 3.72 -15.18 5.44
C SER A 123 3.17 -15.93 4.21
N PHE A 124 2.25 -16.88 4.41
CA PHE A 124 1.54 -17.54 3.32
C PHE A 124 0.68 -16.56 2.52
N ALA A 125 -0.06 -15.67 3.21
CA ALA A 125 -0.88 -14.65 2.55
C ALA A 125 -0.04 -13.74 1.65
N ILE A 126 1.02 -13.16 2.18
CA ILE A 126 1.92 -12.28 1.42
C ILE A 126 2.54 -13.02 0.23
N SER A 127 3.03 -14.25 0.45
CA SER A 127 3.63 -15.06 -0.60
C SER A 127 2.62 -15.38 -1.72
N SER A 128 1.38 -15.74 -1.37
CA SER A 128 0.33 -16.05 -2.33
C SER A 128 -0.08 -14.81 -3.13
N ILE A 129 -0.28 -13.67 -2.48
CA ILE A 129 -0.59 -12.39 -3.13
C ILE A 129 0.52 -12.01 -4.11
N LYS A 130 1.78 -12.06 -3.67
CA LYS A 130 2.92 -11.70 -4.52
C LYS A 130 3.07 -12.64 -5.71
N GLN A 131 2.92 -13.94 -5.51
CA GLN A 131 2.99 -14.91 -6.60
C GLN A 131 1.86 -14.69 -7.61
N GLN A 132 0.65 -14.40 -7.17
CA GLN A 132 -0.46 -14.11 -8.07
C GLN A 132 -0.20 -12.84 -8.87
N GLN A 133 0.24 -11.76 -8.23
CA GLN A 133 0.59 -10.51 -8.93
C GLN A 133 1.69 -10.72 -9.98
N LEU A 134 2.73 -11.52 -9.67
CA LEU A 134 3.79 -11.88 -10.61
C LEU A 134 3.26 -12.66 -11.82
N LYS A 135 2.41 -13.67 -11.57
CA LYS A 135 1.83 -14.49 -12.63
C LYS A 135 0.88 -13.70 -13.51
N GLU A 136 0.03 -12.85 -12.90
CA GLU A 136 -0.91 -11.99 -13.61
C GLU A 136 -0.18 -10.95 -14.46
N ALA A 137 0.84 -10.27 -13.92
CA ALA A 137 1.64 -9.32 -14.69
C ALA A 137 2.28 -9.98 -15.93
N ARG A 138 2.83 -11.19 -15.75
CA ARG A 138 3.39 -11.97 -16.87
C ARG A 138 2.32 -12.38 -17.88
N LEU A 139 1.16 -12.85 -17.43
CA LEU A 139 0.06 -13.26 -18.29
C LEU A 139 -0.44 -12.10 -19.15
N ARG A 140 -0.48 -10.88 -18.57
CA ARG A 140 -0.89 -9.65 -19.24
C ARG A 140 0.22 -9.03 -20.11
N GLY A 141 1.38 -9.66 -20.22
CA GLY A 141 2.49 -9.16 -21.04
C GLY A 141 3.24 -7.97 -20.48
N TYR A 142 3.10 -7.68 -19.20
CA TYR A 142 3.96 -6.69 -18.55
C TYR A 142 5.39 -7.23 -18.42
N LYS A 143 6.38 -6.36 -18.56
CA LYS A 143 7.79 -6.70 -18.38
C LYS A 143 8.06 -7.21 -16.96
N ASP A 144 7.47 -6.54 -15.97
CA ASP A 144 7.55 -6.89 -14.57
C ASP A 144 6.36 -6.25 -13.78
N PRO A 145 6.15 -6.62 -12.51
CA PRO A 145 5.11 -6.04 -11.69
C PRO A 145 5.27 -4.53 -11.43
N LEU A 146 6.49 -4.00 -11.52
CA LEU A 146 6.74 -2.58 -11.36
C LEU A 146 6.16 -1.78 -12.52
N GLU A 147 6.34 -2.24 -13.77
CA GLU A 147 5.73 -1.62 -14.94
C GLU A 147 4.20 -1.58 -14.80
N LYS A 148 3.58 -2.70 -14.43
CA LYS A 148 2.13 -2.74 -14.15
C LYS A 148 1.73 -1.69 -13.12
N MET A 149 2.44 -1.62 -11.99
CA MET A 149 2.15 -0.67 -10.92
C MET A 149 2.31 0.78 -11.36
N LEU A 150 3.34 1.10 -12.14
CA LEU A 150 3.57 2.44 -12.66
C LEU A 150 2.42 2.89 -13.57
N ILE A 151 1.99 2.03 -14.50
CA ILE A 151 0.87 2.31 -15.40
C ILE A 151 -0.43 2.51 -14.59
N GLU A 152 -0.73 1.64 -13.63
CA GLU A 152 -1.92 1.73 -12.78
C GLU A 152 -1.90 2.98 -11.88
N SER A 153 -0.71 3.40 -11.41
CA SER A 153 -0.51 4.59 -10.59
C SER A 153 -0.37 5.89 -11.38
N ARG A 154 -0.42 5.82 -12.73
CA ARG A 154 -0.22 6.97 -13.63
C ARG A 154 1.11 7.67 -13.39
N MET A 155 2.14 6.91 -13.11
CA MET A 155 3.49 7.38 -12.81
C MET A 155 4.45 6.85 -13.87
N ASP A 156 5.33 7.71 -14.37
CA ASP A 156 6.45 7.28 -15.19
C ASP A 156 7.65 6.85 -14.33
N LYS A 157 8.57 6.12 -14.95
CA LYS A 157 9.76 5.63 -14.26
C LYS A 157 10.70 6.76 -13.84
N GLU A 158 10.76 7.84 -14.60
CA GLU A 158 11.63 8.99 -14.31
C GLU A 158 11.17 9.69 -13.02
N THR A 159 9.86 9.87 -12.85
CA THR A 159 9.26 10.39 -11.62
C THR A 159 9.57 9.49 -10.42
N LEU A 160 9.42 8.16 -10.57
CA LEU A 160 9.79 7.23 -9.51
C LEU A 160 11.28 7.33 -9.16
N ASP A 161 12.16 7.34 -10.17
CA ASP A 161 13.60 7.41 -9.95
C ASP A 161 14.02 8.73 -9.30
N ALA A 162 13.42 9.85 -9.69
CA ALA A 162 13.62 11.16 -9.07
C ALA A 162 13.18 11.16 -7.59
N MET A 163 12.01 10.57 -7.29
CA MET A 163 11.51 10.43 -5.93
C MET A 163 12.45 9.57 -5.08
N MET A 164 12.87 8.40 -5.59
CA MET A 164 13.79 7.51 -4.88
C MET A 164 15.17 8.15 -4.67
N SER A 165 15.69 8.87 -5.66
CA SER A 165 16.96 9.61 -5.54
C SER A 165 16.86 10.71 -4.49
N SER A 166 15.75 11.44 -4.45
CA SER A 166 15.49 12.45 -3.43
C SER A 166 15.46 11.84 -2.04
N ILE A 167 14.71 10.75 -1.84
CA ILE A 167 14.67 10.02 -0.57
C ILE A 167 16.09 9.60 -0.15
N GLN A 168 16.85 8.99 -1.06
CA GLN A 168 18.23 8.56 -0.78
C GLN A 168 19.14 9.72 -0.38
N SER A 169 19.01 10.88 -1.04
CA SER A 169 19.81 12.07 -0.71
C SER A 169 19.52 12.63 0.68
N TYR A 170 18.29 12.42 1.18
CA TYR A 170 17.86 12.87 2.51
C TYR A 170 18.17 11.85 3.64
N LEU A 171 18.46 10.57 3.32
CA LEU A 171 18.76 9.56 4.33
C LEU A 171 19.85 9.98 5.34
N PRO A 172 20.96 10.65 4.95
CA PRO A 172 21.94 11.13 5.92
C PRO A 172 21.35 12.12 6.93
N LYS A 173 20.44 13.01 6.49
CA LYS A 173 19.76 13.97 7.37
C LYS A 173 18.83 13.26 8.36
N PHE A 174 18.04 12.26 7.92
CA PHE A 174 17.22 11.44 8.81
C PHE A 174 18.06 10.66 9.81
N ARG A 175 19.18 10.07 9.40
CA ARG A 175 20.10 9.39 10.31
C ARG A 175 20.67 10.34 11.36
N ASN A 176 21.00 11.57 10.95
CA ASN A 176 21.48 12.58 11.88
C ASN A 176 20.42 13.02 12.88
N TYR A 177 19.18 13.22 12.41
CA TYR A 177 18.03 13.48 13.27
C TYR A 177 17.84 12.37 14.32
N LEU A 178 17.84 11.10 13.91
CA LEU A 178 17.68 9.97 14.84
C LEU A 178 18.84 9.87 15.85
N ARG A 179 20.07 10.18 15.43
CA ARG A 179 21.22 10.24 16.35
C ARG A 179 21.08 11.37 17.36
N THR A 180 20.69 12.55 16.91
CA THR A 180 20.45 13.70 17.79
C THR A 180 19.34 13.39 18.79
N LYS A 181 18.23 12.80 18.32
CA LYS A 181 17.14 12.37 19.19
C LYS A 181 17.60 11.31 20.21
N ALA A 182 18.39 10.33 19.79
CA ALA A 182 18.97 9.33 20.69
C ALA A 182 19.83 9.98 21.78
N ASN A 183 20.69 10.94 21.43
CA ASN A 183 21.52 11.66 22.39
C ASN A 183 20.68 12.47 23.39
N LEU A 184 19.63 13.15 22.92
CA LEU A 184 18.73 13.93 23.79
C LEU A 184 17.95 13.04 24.76
N LEU A 185 17.67 11.80 24.37
CA LEU A 185 17.02 10.78 25.21
C LEU A 185 18.04 9.88 25.94
N GLU A 186 19.32 10.25 25.95
CA GLU A 186 20.42 9.58 26.64
C GLU A 186 20.73 8.14 26.16
N TYR A 187 20.34 7.78 24.92
CA TYR A 187 20.65 6.49 24.32
C TYR A 187 22.01 6.51 23.61
N LYS A 188 23.00 5.80 24.17
CA LYS A 188 24.39 5.76 23.63
C LYS A 188 24.56 4.90 22.38
N ASN A 189 23.74 3.88 22.20
CA ASN A 189 23.88 2.87 21.14
C ASN A 189 22.87 3.06 19.98
N GLY A 190 22.35 4.27 19.81
CA GLY A 190 21.31 4.59 18.84
C GLY A 190 19.91 4.58 19.45
N LEU A 191 18.94 5.12 18.71
CA LEU A 191 17.56 5.25 19.17
C LEU A 191 16.85 3.89 19.10
N PRO A 192 16.33 3.35 20.22
CA PRO A 192 15.51 2.16 20.18
C PRO A 192 14.24 2.39 19.36
N TRP A 193 13.73 1.35 18.70
CA TRP A 193 12.57 1.46 17.83
C TRP A 193 11.32 2.02 18.54
N TYR A 194 11.09 1.62 19.79
CA TYR A 194 9.97 2.10 20.60
C TYR A 194 10.09 3.58 21.03
N GLU A 195 11.23 4.23 20.77
CA GLU A 195 11.43 5.67 21.04
C GLU A 195 11.26 6.56 19.81
N ILE A 196 10.92 5.99 18.65
CA ILE A 196 10.72 6.79 17.44
C ILE A 196 9.67 7.86 17.62
N TYR A 197 8.58 7.55 18.33
CA TYR A 197 7.48 8.49 18.59
C TYR A 197 7.59 9.21 19.94
N ALA A 198 8.67 9.00 20.70
CA ALA A 198 8.90 9.71 21.94
C ALA A 198 8.89 11.23 21.68
N THR A 199 8.16 11.96 22.50
CA THR A 199 8.15 13.43 22.49
C THR A 199 9.47 13.97 23.02
N LEU A 200 9.93 15.09 22.47
CA LEU A 200 11.05 15.86 22.97
C LEU A 200 10.53 17.15 23.57
N GLY A 201 10.82 17.37 24.86
CA GLY A 201 10.30 18.50 25.61
C GLY A 201 8.96 18.26 26.28
N GLU A 202 8.56 19.19 27.12
CA GLU A 202 7.28 19.20 27.81
C GLU A 202 6.27 20.01 26.98
N CYS A 203 5.08 19.47 26.80
CA CYS A 203 3.97 20.16 26.13
C CYS A 203 2.76 20.10 27.05
N ASP A 204 2.39 21.24 27.60
CA ASP A 204 1.26 21.39 28.55
C ASP A 204 -0.09 21.62 27.83
N PHE A 205 -0.16 21.43 26.52
CA PHE A 205 -1.39 21.61 25.77
C PHE A 205 -2.23 20.31 25.76
N ASN A 206 -3.35 20.39 26.49
CA ASN A 206 -4.43 19.41 26.37
C ASN A 206 -5.59 20.09 25.62
N PHE A 207 -5.90 19.58 24.44
CA PHE A 207 -7.12 19.96 23.72
C PHE A 207 -8.20 18.92 24.02
N SER A 208 -9.39 19.38 24.42
CA SER A 208 -10.57 18.51 24.43
C SER A 208 -11.11 18.35 23.01
N ILE A 209 -11.85 17.25 22.76
CA ILE A 209 -12.49 17.01 21.45
C ILE A 209 -13.55 18.09 21.14
N GLU A 210 -13.98 18.85 22.15
CA GLU A 210 -15.01 19.90 22.07
C GLU A 210 -14.42 21.30 21.78
N GLU A 211 -13.09 21.45 21.82
CA GLU A 211 -12.35 22.67 21.46
C GLU A 211 -11.75 22.55 20.05
#